data_712b6b625505a41bca40a9296b3c60b9
#
_entry.id   712b6b625505a41bca40a9296b3c60b9
#
_cell.length_a   1.000
_cell.length_b   1.000
_cell.length_c   1.000
_cell.angle_alpha   90.00
_cell.angle_beta   90.00
_cell.angle_gamma   90.00
#
_symmetry.space_group_name_H-M   'P 1'
#
loop_
_entity.id
_entity.type
_entity.pdbx_description
1 polymer ?
#
loop_
_entity_poly.entity_id
_entity_poly.type
_entity_poly.pdbx_seq_one_letter_code
_entity_poly.pdbx_strand_id
1 'polypeptide(L)'
;MNIHAEVNANDKGYHKAYKRFLARLVQARHEAGLKQTDVSKRLGKARSFVSKCELGERRVDFVELQQLAKIYKKDLAFFSD
;
A
#
# COMPACT_ATOMS: atom_id res chain seq x y z
N MET A 1 24.78 -4.87 -15.56
CA MET A 1 23.64 -4.01 -15.28
C MET A 1 23.76 -3.41 -13.90
N ASN A 2 23.52 -2.15 -13.81
CA ASN A 2 23.71 -1.47 -12.55
C ASN A 2 22.54 -0.54 -12.26
N ILE A 3 21.42 -1.13 -12.02
CA ILE A 3 20.22 -0.34 -11.82
C ILE A 3 20.12 0.28 -10.46
N HIS A 4 21.01 -0.12 -9.56
CA HIS A 4 20.87 0.31 -8.18
C HIS A 4 21.43 1.69 -7.93
N ALA A 5 22.35 2.11 -8.76
CA ALA A 5 23.04 3.36 -8.52
C ALA A 5 22.10 4.56 -8.60
N GLU A 6 21.05 4.43 -9.35
CA GLU A 6 20.12 5.55 -9.57
C GLU A 6 18.92 5.57 -8.66
N VAL A 7 18.74 4.56 -7.82
CA VAL A 7 17.57 4.53 -6.96
C VAL A 7 17.84 5.36 -5.72
N ASN A 8 16.96 6.31 -5.46
CA ASN A 8 17.11 7.22 -4.34
C ASN A 8 15.73 7.48 -3.75
N ALA A 9 15.57 7.16 -2.47
CA ALA A 9 14.28 7.32 -1.79
C ALA A 9 13.79 8.76 -1.74
N ASN A 10 14.69 9.73 -1.91
CA ASN A 10 14.31 11.15 -1.92
C ASN A 10 14.03 11.66 -3.31
N ASP A 11 14.15 10.83 -4.31
CA ASP A 11 13.87 11.19 -5.68
C ASP A 11 12.39 11.53 -5.85
N LYS A 12 12.11 12.55 -6.65
CA LYS A 12 10.73 12.93 -6.94
C LYS A 12 9.96 11.80 -7.61
N GLY A 13 10.65 11.01 -8.46
CA GLY A 13 10.04 9.85 -9.07
C GLY A 13 9.56 8.83 -8.05
N TYR A 14 10.35 8.64 -6.99
CA TYR A 14 9.97 7.74 -5.93
C TYR A 14 8.71 8.24 -5.21
N HIS A 15 8.66 9.53 -4.88
CA HIS A 15 7.50 10.08 -4.19
C HIS A 15 6.24 9.98 -5.02
N LYS A 16 6.35 10.25 -6.32
CA LYS A 16 5.20 10.12 -7.20
C LYS A 16 4.73 8.69 -7.31
N ALA A 17 5.67 7.76 -7.42
CA ALA A 17 5.33 6.33 -7.49
C ALA A 17 4.66 5.86 -6.21
N TYR A 18 5.16 6.32 -5.07
CA TYR A 18 4.56 5.92 -3.80
C TYR A 18 3.15 6.48 -3.65
N LYS A 19 2.92 7.72 -4.11
CA LYS A 19 1.56 8.30 -4.09
C LYS A 19 0.59 7.51 -4.96
N ARG A 20 1.05 7.05 -6.12
CA ARG A 20 0.21 6.20 -6.98
C ARG A 20 -0.12 4.89 -6.28
N PHE A 21 0.88 4.32 -5.60
CA PHE A 21 0.67 3.11 -4.82
C PHE A 21 -0.39 3.32 -3.74
N LEU A 22 -0.31 4.43 -3.01
CA LEU A 22 -1.31 4.74 -1.97
C LEU A 22 -2.71 4.87 -2.55
N ALA A 23 -2.82 5.49 -3.72
CA ALA A 23 -4.11 5.61 -4.39
C ALA A 23 -4.69 4.23 -4.75
N ARG A 24 -3.82 3.31 -5.17
CA ARG A 24 -4.25 1.95 -5.46
C ARG A 24 -4.73 1.21 -4.21
N LEU A 25 -4.06 1.44 -3.09
CA LEU A 25 -4.50 0.84 -1.82
C LEU A 25 -5.91 1.29 -1.47
N VAL A 26 -6.18 2.58 -1.59
CA VAL A 26 -7.49 3.13 -1.30
C VAL A 26 -8.53 2.57 -2.26
N GLN A 27 -8.20 2.54 -3.55
CA GLN A 27 -9.10 2.01 -4.57
C GLN A 27 -9.45 0.56 -4.30
N ALA A 28 -8.45 -0.27 -4.00
CA ALA A 28 -8.67 -1.68 -3.75
C ALA A 28 -9.60 -1.88 -2.56
N ARG A 29 -9.40 -1.10 -1.50
CA ARG A 29 -10.24 -1.21 -0.31
C ARG A 29 -11.69 -0.80 -0.63
N HIS A 30 -11.87 0.29 -1.36
CA HIS A 30 -13.21 0.75 -1.74
C HIS A 30 -13.92 -0.27 -2.61
N GLU A 31 -13.19 -0.86 -3.56
CA GLU A 31 -13.79 -1.87 -4.44
C GLU A 31 -14.16 -3.13 -3.67
N ALA A 32 -13.45 -3.42 -2.59
CA ALA A 32 -13.78 -4.54 -1.73
C ALA A 32 -14.93 -4.22 -0.77
N GLY A 33 -15.35 -2.96 -0.69
CA GLY A 33 -16.43 -2.54 0.19
C GLY A 33 -16.08 -2.58 1.65
N LEU A 34 -14.81 -2.40 2.00
CA LEU A 34 -14.35 -2.53 3.37
C LEU A 34 -13.97 -1.20 3.96
N LYS A 35 -14.17 -1.07 5.26
CA LYS A 35 -13.72 0.09 6.02
C LYS A 35 -12.28 -0.10 6.48
N GLN A 36 -11.58 1.01 6.71
CA GLN A 36 -10.20 0.96 7.18
C GLN A 36 -10.08 0.14 8.48
N THR A 37 -11.02 0.36 9.40
CA THR A 37 -10.96 -0.33 10.69
C THR A 37 -11.18 -1.84 10.55
N ASP A 38 -12.03 -2.25 9.62
CA ASP A 38 -12.25 -3.68 9.38
C ASP A 38 -10.98 -4.35 8.88
N VAL A 39 -10.29 -3.68 7.96
CA VAL A 39 -9.06 -4.24 7.40
C VAL A 39 -7.96 -4.30 8.45
N SER A 40 -7.81 -3.24 9.24
CA SER A 40 -6.84 -3.24 10.33
C SER A 40 -7.07 -4.40 11.27
N LYS A 41 -8.32 -4.65 11.60
CA LYS A 41 -8.67 -5.76 12.50
C LYS A 41 -8.31 -7.11 11.88
N ARG A 42 -8.61 -7.30 10.60
CA ARG A 42 -8.26 -8.56 9.91
C ARG A 42 -6.77 -8.81 9.89
N LEU A 43 -5.98 -7.74 9.83
CA LEU A 43 -4.54 -7.86 9.85
C LEU A 43 -3.97 -8.06 11.25
N GLY A 44 -4.80 -7.98 12.27
CA GLY A 44 -4.32 -8.06 13.65
C GLY A 44 -3.53 -6.84 14.05
N LYS A 45 -3.81 -5.70 13.45
CA LYS A 45 -3.08 -4.46 13.70
C LYS A 45 -3.93 -3.49 14.52
N ALA A 46 -3.30 -2.40 14.96
CA ALA A 46 -3.99 -1.33 15.66
C ALA A 46 -5.08 -0.75 14.76
N ARG A 47 -6.11 -0.19 15.38
CA ARG A 47 -7.27 0.34 14.68
C ARG A 47 -6.89 1.36 13.60
N SER A 48 -5.87 2.16 13.84
CA SER A 48 -5.44 3.22 12.94
C SER A 48 -4.44 2.76 11.88
N PHE A 49 -4.11 1.48 11.84
CA PHE A 49 -3.04 1.00 10.97
C PHE A 49 -3.29 1.34 9.50
N VAL A 50 -4.45 0.95 8.98
CA VAL A 50 -4.73 1.15 7.57
C VAL A 50 -4.84 2.62 7.22
N SER A 51 -5.46 3.43 8.09
CA SER A 51 -5.56 4.86 7.81
C SER A 51 -4.18 5.51 7.73
N LYS A 52 -3.26 5.12 8.62
CA LYS A 52 -1.90 5.65 8.58
C LYS A 52 -1.16 5.21 7.32
N CYS A 53 -1.38 3.97 6.90
CA CYS A 53 -0.80 3.49 5.66
C CYS A 53 -1.31 4.30 4.46
N GLU A 54 -2.61 4.49 4.38
CA GLU A 54 -3.20 5.19 3.23
C GLU A 54 -2.83 6.67 3.20
N LEU A 55 -2.56 7.26 4.35
CA LEU A 55 -2.08 8.64 4.42
C LEU A 55 -0.59 8.77 4.13
N GLY A 56 0.12 7.66 4.04
CA GLY A 56 1.56 7.68 3.79
C GLY A 56 2.38 7.91 5.06
N GLU A 57 1.75 7.93 6.22
CA GLU A 57 2.46 8.13 7.49
C GLU A 57 3.22 6.88 7.92
N ARG A 58 2.75 5.73 7.51
CA ARG A 58 3.38 4.48 7.84
C ARG A 58 3.60 3.71 6.53
N ARG A 59 4.85 3.34 6.27
CA ARG A 59 5.18 2.59 5.05
C ARG A 59 4.61 1.19 5.11
N VAL A 60 4.23 0.67 3.94
CA VAL A 60 3.73 -0.69 3.81
C VAL A 60 4.88 -1.56 3.31
N ASP A 61 5.19 -2.60 4.05
CA ASP A 61 6.22 -3.53 3.57
C ASP A 61 5.60 -4.58 2.65
N PHE A 62 6.47 -5.38 2.02
CA PHE A 62 6.01 -6.32 1.01
C PHE A 62 5.07 -7.39 1.57
N VAL A 63 5.38 -7.89 2.77
CA VAL A 63 4.54 -8.93 3.36
C VAL A 63 3.15 -8.38 3.71
N GLU A 64 3.12 -7.15 4.23
CA GLU A 64 1.85 -6.49 4.51
C GLU A 64 1.06 -6.26 3.24
N LEU A 65 1.74 -5.90 2.16
CA LEU A 65 1.07 -5.72 0.88
C LEU A 65 0.45 -7.02 0.39
N GLN A 66 1.17 -8.13 0.54
CA GLN A 66 0.61 -9.43 0.17
C GLN A 66 -0.67 -9.74 0.95
N GLN A 67 -0.68 -9.42 2.24
CA GLN A 67 -1.86 -9.62 3.07
C GLN A 67 -3.02 -8.73 2.63
N LEU A 68 -2.72 -7.46 2.35
CA LEU A 68 -3.75 -6.54 1.87
C LEU A 68 -4.30 -6.97 0.52
N ALA A 69 -3.43 -7.40 -0.37
CA ALA A 69 -3.88 -7.87 -1.68
C ALA A 69 -4.86 -9.03 -1.57
N LYS A 70 -4.58 -9.97 -0.65
CA LYS A 70 -5.48 -11.08 -0.41
C LYS A 70 -6.84 -10.61 0.11
N ILE A 71 -6.82 -9.70 1.07
CA ILE A 71 -8.06 -9.18 1.66
C ILE A 71 -8.88 -8.47 0.60
N TYR A 72 -8.22 -7.70 -0.26
CA TYR A 72 -8.90 -6.92 -1.29
C TYR A 72 -9.17 -7.72 -2.57
N LYS A 73 -8.65 -8.95 -2.65
CA LYS A 73 -8.81 -9.84 -3.81
C LYS A 73 -8.24 -9.20 -5.07
N LYS A 74 -7.03 -8.67 -4.95
CA LYS A 74 -6.30 -8.06 -6.05
C LYS A 74 -4.97 -8.77 -6.25
N ASP A 75 -4.50 -8.81 -7.50
CA ASP A 75 -3.13 -9.21 -7.80
C ASP A 75 -2.17 -8.16 -7.31
N LEU A 76 -0.94 -8.57 -7.01
CA LEU A 76 0.08 -7.59 -6.66
C LEU A 76 0.30 -6.58 -7.77
N ALA A 77 0.15 -6.99 -9.02
CA ALA A 77 0.31 -6.09 -10.16
C ALA A 77 -0.65 -4.90 -10.12
N PHE A 78 -1.80 -5.08 -9.50
CA PHE A 78 -2.77 -3.99 -9.35
C PHE A 78 -2.15 -2.77 -8.67
N PHE A 79 -1.24 -3.02 -7.73
CA PHE A 79 -0.65 -1.97 -6.92
C PHE A 79 0.63 -1.36 -7.53
N SER A 80 1.12 -1.95 -8.61
CA SER A 80 2.41 -1.52 -9.17
C SER A 80 2.25 -0.67 -10.42
N ASP A 81 1.13 -0.17 -10.70
CA ASP A 81 0.84 0.60 -11.86
C ASP A 81 1.71 1.66 -12.35
#